data_b0b51f5c95abfea373f2fdc2d6f0784d
#
_entry.id   b0b51f5c95abfea373f2fdc2d6f0784d
#
_cell.length_a   1.000
_cell.length_b   1.000
_cell.length_c   1.000
_cell.angle_alpha   90.00
_cell.angle_beta   90.00
_cell.angle_gamma   90.00
#
_symmetry.space_group_name_H-M   'P 1'
#
loop_
_entity.id
_entity.type
_entity.pdbx_description
1 polymer ?
#
loop_
_entity_poly.entity_id
_entity_poly.type
_entity_poly.pdbx_seq_one_letter_code
_entity_poly.pdbx_strand_id
1 'polypeptide(L)'
;MNADYSRRTFLLGGLATGAVLLAGKTFLHPSAAHAATEAVSLDACINMTPKEMADRSQYVMAAWKYLQDAAAEIGNPGLRAAVLDIMKNPAPLLAEGDAKAIMKELKGQGLLAQDAKAVFPPCAGTKKSPQPFYTAPGSGWNSHHSYPGGLVTHTALNVASCKALYDNYVDMFGLKLDRDVVLASQLLHDLHKPWVFQWQADGTCRKEET
;
A
#
# COMPACT_ATOMS: atom_id res chain seq x y z
N MET A 1 -31.19 -34.76 17.47
CA MET A 1 -31.37 -33.32 17.22
C MET A 1 -30.22 -32.82 16.34
N ASN A 2 -30.44 -32.77 15.05
CA ASN A 2 -29.45 -32.24 14.12
C ASN A 2 -29.72 -30.74 13.96
N ALA A 3 -28.82 -29.92 14.54
CA ALA A 3 -28.89 -28.48 14.34
C ALA A 3 -28.33 -28.18 12.93
N ASP A 4 -29.23 -27.84 12.02
CA ASP A 4 -28.90 -27.34 10.69
C ASP A 4 -28.27 -25.95 10.87
N TYR A 5 -26.93 -25.92 10.96
CA TYR A 5 -26.18 -24.66 10.94
C TYR A 5 -26.13 -24.16 9.49
N SER A 6 -27.07 -23.30 9.14
CA SER A 6 -27.03 -22.65 7.83
C SER A 6 -25.82 -21.73 7.71
N ARG A 7 -25.26 -21.58 6.48
CA ARG A 7 -24.17 -20.61 6.20
C ARG A 7 -24.49 -19.20 6.70
N ARG A 8 -25.77 -18.84 6.76
CA ARG A 8 -26.26 -17.56 7.26
C ARG A 8 -26.08 -17.43 8.78
N THR A 9 -26.32 -18.52 9.53
CA THR A 9 -26.11 -18.56 11.00
C THR A 9 -24.64 -18.51 11.35
N PHE A 10 -23.77 -19.12 10.52
CA PHE A 10 -22.32 -19.05 10.68
C PHE A 10 -21.79 -17.64 10.44
N LEU A 11 -22.27 -16.94 9.38
CA LEU A 11 -21.87 -15.56 9.08
C LEU A 11 -22.35 -14.57 10.15
N LEU A 12 -23.59 -14.73 10.66
CA LEU A 12 -24.11 -13.88 11.73
C LEU A 12 -23.43 -14.15 13.09
N GLY A 13 -23.13 -15.42 13.38
CA GLY A 13 -22.37 -15.81 14.59
C GLY A 13 -20.91 -15.34 14.53
N GLY A 14 -20.27 -15.42 13.36
CA GLY A 14 -18.90 -14.93 13.12
C GLY A 14 -18.77 -13.41 13.25
N LEU A 15 -19.76 -12.66 12.81
CA LEU A 15 -19.79 -11.20 12.98
C LEU A 15 -20.00 -10.79 14.44
N ALA A 16 -20.82 -11.52 15.21
CA ALA A 16 -21.05 -11.23 16.62
C ALA A 16 -19.83 -11.57 17.50
N THR A 17 -19.13 -12.68 17.20
CA THR A 17 -17.90 -13.07 17.92
C THR A 17 -16.69 -12.20 17.51
N GLY A 18 -16.59 -11.78 16.25
CA GLY A 18 -15.56 -10.84 15.79
C GLY A 18 -15.67 -9.47 16.48
N ALA A 19 -16.89 -9.00 16.75
CA ALA A 19 -17.12 -7.73 17.43
C ALA A 19 -16.70 -7.74 18.92
N VAL A 20 -16.75 -8.89 19.59
CA VAL A 20 -16.37 -9.02 21.01
C VAL A 20 -14.86 -9.15 21.20
N LEU A 21 -14.12 -9.72 20.24
CA LEU A 21 -12.65 -9.82 20.29
C LEU A 21 -11.94 -8.51 19.91
N LEU A 22 -12.64 -7.58 19.24
CA LEU A 22 -12.11 -6.26 18.90
C LEU A 22 -12.34 -5.19 19.98
N ALA A 23 -13.00 -5.53 21.10
CA ALA A 23 -13.23 -4.61 22.23
C ALA A 23 -12.01 -4.44 23.16
N GLY A 24 -10.91 -5.13 22.87
CA GLY A 24 -9.67 -5.02 23.62
C GLY A 24 -8.60 -4.21 22.93
N LYS A 25 -8.64 -2.91 23.10
CA LYS A 25 -7.75 -1.86 22.57
C LYS A 25 -8.20 -1.32 21.20
N THR A 26 -8.80 -0.20 21.28
CA THR A 26 -9.20 0.77 20.30
C THR A 26 -8.32 0.80 19.05
N PHE A 27 -8.61 -0.08 18.10
CA PHE A 27 -8.21 0.10 16.73
C PHE A 27 -9.20 1.07 16.10
N LEU A 28 -8.68 2.17 15.59
CA LEU A 28 -9.41 3.19 14.87
C LEU A 28 -10.51 3.85 15.72
N HIS A 29 -10.12 4.64 16.69
CA HIS A 29 -10.85 5.86 16.88
C HIS A 29 -10.31 6.92 15.92
N PRO A 30 -10.95 7.12 14.80
CA PRO A 30 -11.29 8.46 14.48
C PRO A 30 -12.55 8.76 15.30
N SER A 31 -12.38 9.06 16.57
CA SER A 31 -13.24 9.99 17.28
C SER A 31 -12.91 11.41 16.79
N ALA A 32 -12.46 11.52 15.55
CA ALA A 32 -12.70 12.68 14.75
C ALA A 32 -14.16 12.51 14.30
N ALA A 33 -15.06 13.34 14.82
CA ALA A 33 -16.31 13.59 14.17
C ALA A 33 -16.04 13.51 12.67
N HIS A 34 -16.65 12.54 11.97
CA HIS A 34 -16.65 12.54 10.54
C HIS A 34 -17.33 13.85 10.17
N ALA A 35 -16.56 14.91 9.99
CA ALA A 35 -17.06 16.09 9.31
C ALA A 35 -17.65 15.52 8.04
N ALA A 36 -18.97 15.67 7.87
CA ALA A 36 -19.68 15.14 6.73
C ALA A 36 -18.93 15.65 5.51
N THR A 37 -18.13 14.78 4.91
CA THR A 37 -17.42 15.13 3.68
C THR A 37 -18.50 15.36 2.66
N GLU A 38 -18.49 16.53 2.06
CA GLU A 38 -19.42 16.87 0.99
C GLU A 38 -19.31 15.79 -0.08
N ALA A 39 -20.44 15.11 -0.32
CA ALA A 39 -20.47 14.02 -1.29
C ALA A 39 -20.18 14.61 -2.67
N VAL A 40 -19.18 14.06 -3.34
CA VAL A 40 -18.84 14.45 -4.71
C VAL A 40 -19.79 13.73 -5.66
N SER A 41 -20.41 14.47 -6.58
CA SER A 41 -21.29 13.86 -7.59
C SER A 41 -20.49 12.94 -8.52
N LEU A 42 -21.17 11.93 -9.10
CA LEU A 42 -20.54 11.03 -10.06
C LEU A 42 -19.97 11.78 -11.26
N ASP A 43 -20.70 12.78 -11.79
CA ASP A 43 -20.26 13.59 -12.92
C ASP A 43 -19.00 14.40 -12.59
N ALA A 44 -18.88 14.88 -11.35
CA ALA A 44 -17.66 15.55 -10.91
C ALA A 44 -16.50 14.55 -10.81
N CYS A 45 -16.74 13.33 -10.30
CA CYS A 45 -15.72 12.28 -10.19
C CYS A 45 -15.19 11.84 -11.57
N ILE A 46 -16.05 11.71 -12.58
CA ILE A 46 -15.66 11.27 -13.94
C ILE A 46 -14.64 12.23 -14.55
N ASN A 47 -14.70 13.52 -14.21
CA ASN A 47 -13.81 14.54 -14.75
C ASN A 47 -12.57 14.81 -13.89
N MET A 48 -12.41 14.11 -12.75
CA MET A 48 -11.24 14.26 -11.88
C MET A 48 -10.06 13.44 -12.37
N THR A 49 -8.88 14.00 -12.24
CA THR A 49 -7.64 13.23 -12.34
C THR A 49 -7.52 12.26 -11.14
N PRO A 50 -6.76 11.16 -11.27
CA PRO A 50 -6.47 10.27 -10.14
C PRO A 50 -5.92 10.99 -8.92
N LYS A 51 -5.12 12.05 -9.13
CA LYS A 51 -4.61 12.87 -8.02
C LYS A 51 -5.72 13.63 -7.30
N GLU A 52 -6.60 14.27 -8.03
CA GLU A 52 -7.74 15.01 -7.45
C GLU A 52 -8.69 14.09 -6.69
N MET A 53 -8.92 12.86 -7.21
CA MET A 53 -9.70 11.84 -6.50
C MET A 53 -9.05 11.44 -5.18
N ALA A 54 -7.73 11.19 -5.19
CA ALA A 54 -6.98 10.83 -3.99
C ALA A 54 -7.00 11.97 -2.95
N ASP A 55 -6.75 13.22 -3.39
CA ASP A 55 -6.74 14.41 -2.52
C ASP A 55 -8.10 14.66 -1.84
N ARG A 56 -9.21 14.32 -2.51
CA ARG A 56 -10.56 14.48 -1.96
C ARG A 56 -11.03 13.30 -1.11
N SER A 57 -10.37 12.17 -1.19
CA SER A 57 -10.72 10.98 -0.42
C SER A 57 -10.20 11.10 1.01
N GLN A 58 -11.09 11.29 1.98
CA GLN A 58 -10.72 11.30 3.40
C GLN A 58 -10.03 9.99 3.83
N TYR A 59 -10.41 8.85 3.26
CA TYR A 59 -9.83 7.54 3.57
C TYR A 59 -8.40 7.44 3.05
N VAL A 60 -8.15 7.91 1.82
CA VAL A 60 -6.81 7.94 1.23
C VAL A 60 -5.91 8.88 2.03
N MET A 61 -6.37 10.08 2.35
CA MET A 61 -5.58 11.05 3.11
C MET A 61 -5.33 10.61 4.55
N ALA A 62 -6.30 9.95 5.20
CA ALA A 62 -6.11 9.36 6.52
C ALA A 62 -5.08 8.20 6.48
N ALA A 63 -5.18 7.32 5.48
CA ALA A 63 -4.21 6.26 5.27
C ALA A 63 -2.80 6.81 5.01
N TRP A 64 -2.68 7.83 4.16
CA TRP A 64 -1.41 8.49 3.88
C TRP A 64 -0.79 9.09 5.14
N LYS A 65 -1.59 9.82 5.93
CA LYS A 65 -1.12 10.34 7.22
C LYS A 65 -0.68 9.22 8.15
N TYR A 66 -1.45 8.14 8.25
CA TYR A 66 -1.10 6.99 9.09
C TYR A 66 0.25 6.37 8.71
N LEU A 67 0.55 6.25 7.39
CA LEU A 67 1.84 5.74 6.93
C LEU A 67 3.00 6.68 7.28
N GLN A 68 2.78 7.99 7.18
CA GLN A 68 3.78 8.99 7.59
C GLN A 68 4.05 8.93 9.10
N ASP A 69 2.99 8.79 9.91
CA ASP A 69 3.10 8.65 11.36
C ASP A 69 3.83 7.34 11.71
N ALA A 70 3.50 6.22 11.04
CA ALA A 70 4.17 4.94 11.24
C ALA A 70 5.67 5.00 10.86
N ALA A 71 6.01 5.70 9.77
CA ALA A 71 7.41 5.91 9.40
C ALA A 71 8.16 6.73 10.46
N ALA A 72 7.49 7.70 11.10
CA ALA A 72 8.06 8.50 12.18
C ALA A 72 8.35 7.68 13.45
N GLU A 73 7.68 6.53 13.64
CA GLU A 73 7.95 5.61 14.76
C GLU A 73 9.29 4.84 14.62
N ILE A 74 9.91 4.82 13.44
CA ILE A 74 11.20 4.17 13.23
C ILE A 74 12.25 4.89 14.07
N GLY A 75 12.85 4.18 15.02
CA GLY A 75 13.81 4.71 15.99
C GLY A 75 15.16 5.08 15.36
N ASN A 76 15.63 4.25 14.40
CA ASN A 76 16.88 4.52 13.67
C ASN A 76 16.71 5.73 12.74
N PRO A 77 17.43 6.85 12.97
CA PRO A 77 17.22 8.08 12.22
C PRO A 77 17.61 7.96 10.74
N GLY A 78 18.63 7.18 10.41
CA GLY A 78 19.05 6.96 9.03
C GLY A 78 18.03 6.15 8.24
N LEU A 79 17.52 5.05 8.83
CA LEU A 79 16.48 4.22 8.22
C LEU A 79 15.16 5.01 8.07
N ARG A 80 14.77 5.77 9.10
CA ARG A 80 13.59 6.64 9.05
C ARG A 80 13.67 7.66 7.92
N ALA A 81 14.79 8.36 7.79
CA ALA A 81 15.00 9.33 6.72
C ALA A 81 14.92 8.66 5.34
N ALA A 82 15.54 7.51 5.14
CA ALA A 82 15.50 6.77 3.89
C ALA A 82 14.07 6.33 3.54
N VAL A 83 13.29 5.80 4.51
CA VAL A 83 11.90 5.41 4.29
C VAL A 83 11.05 6.61 3.88
N LEU A 84 11.16 7.73 4.58
CA LEU A 84 10.40 8.94 4.25
C LEU A 84 10.76 9.52 2.88
N ASP A 85 12.04 9.52 2.52
CA ASP A 85 12.50 9.99 1.20
C ASP A 85 11.97 9.10 0.07
N ILE A 86 12.01 7.77 0.25
CA ILE A 86 11.45 6.82 -0.73
C ILE A 86 9.93 7.00 -0.85
N MET A 87 9.21 7.12 0.24
CA MET A 87 7.75 7.35 0.21
C MET A 87 7.39 8.67 -0.46
N LYS A 88 8.21 9.71 -0.30
CA LYS A 88 8.05 11.02 -0.96
C LYS A 88 8.28 10.94 -2.47
N ASN A 89 9.27 10.17 -2.89
CA ASN A 89 9.62 9.96 -4.28
C ASN A 89 10.09 8.51 -4.49
N PRO A 90 9.18 7.57 -4.77
CA PRO A 90 9.50 6.15 -4.94
C PRO A 90 10.24 5.87 -6.26
N ALA A 91 11.24 6.69 -6.59
CA ALA A 91 12.12 6.47 -7.72
C ALA A 91 13.09 5.33 -7.41
N PRO A 92 13.23 4.31 -8.29
CA PRO A 92 14.18 3.24 -8.04
C PRO A 92 15.60 3.79 -8.14
N LEU A 93 16.40 3.63 -7.09
CA LEU A 93 17.82 4.01 -7.10
C LEU A 93 18.59 3.34 -8.25
N LEU A 94 18.21 2.11 -8.62
CA LEU A 94 18.78 1.39 -9.75
C LEU A 94 18.53 2.06 -11.10
N ALA A 95 17.55 2.94 -11.21
CA ALA A 95 17.30 3.69 -12.44
C ALA A 95 18.43 4.69 -12.78
N GLU A 96 19.30 5.01 -11.84
CA GLU A 96 20.50 5.83 -12.05
C GLU A 96 21.73 4.98 -12.42
N GLY A 97 21.65 3.66 -12.31
CA GLY A 97 22.72 2.73 -12.63
C GLY A 97 22.82 2.41 -14.12
N ASP A 98 23.84 1.61 -14.49
CA ASP A 98 23.95 1.05 -15.83
C ASP A 98 22.84 0.01 -16.07
N ALA A 99 21.77 0.44 -16.72
CA ALA A 99 20.62 -0.40 -17.02
C ALA A 99 20.98 -1.65 -17.84
N LYS A 100 22.04 -1.59 -18.67
CA LYS A 100 22.49 -2.75 -19.46
C LYS A 100 23.20 -3.78 -18.58
N ALA A 101 24.04 -3.32 -17.66
CA ALA A 101 24.73 -4.19 -16.69
C ALA A 101 23.69 -4.86 -15.77
N ILE A 102 22.75 -4.10 -15.23
CA ILE A 102 21.66 -4.61 -14.39
C ILE A 102 20.82 -5.65 -15.14
N MET A 103 20.43 -5.35 -16.38
CA MET A 103 19.66 -6.27 -17.21
C MET A 103 20.40 -7.57 -17.46
N LYS A 104 21.71 -7.48 -17.78
CA LYS A 104 22.56 -8.66 -18.00
C LYS A 104 22.64 -9.52 -16.75
N GLU A 105 22.83 -8.92 -15.59
CA GLU A 105 22.90 -9.61 -14.31
C GLU A 105 21.58 -10.31 -13.98
N LEU A 106 20.45 -9.60 -14.05
CA LEU A 106 19.13 -10.16 -13.77
C LEU A 106 18.76 -11.30 -14.71
N LYS A 107 19.09 -11.20 -16.01
CA LYS A 107 18.94 -12.30 -16.97
C LYS A 107 19.82 -13.48 -16.65
N GLY A 108 21.07 -13.23 -16.23
CA GLY A 108 22.01 -14.28 -15.84
C GLY A 108 21.56 -15.04 -14.59
N GLN A 109 20.86 -14.38 -13.69
CA GLN A 109 20.30 -14.99 -12.48
C GLN A 109 18.90 -15.59 -12.69
N GLY A 110 18.33 -15.50 -13.88
CA GLY A 110 16.96 -15.99 -14.17
C GLY A 110 15.83 -15.16 -13.53
N LEU A 111 16.16 -13.95 -13.04
CA LEU A 111 15.20 -13.01 -12.42
C LEU A 111 14.51 -12.10 -13.45
N LEU A 112 14.97 -12.09 -14.68
CA LEU A 112 14.39 -11.34 -15.78
C LEU A 112 14.31 -12.24 -17.02
N ALA A 113 13.20 -12.20 -17.74
CA ALA A 113 13.01 -12.96 -18.95
C ALA A 113 14.09 -12.63 -20.00
N GLN A 114 14.56 -13.62 -20.76
CA GLN A 114 15.67 -13.44 -21.71
C GLN A 114 15.34 -12.46 -22.84
N ASP A 115 14.07 -12.38 -23.22
CA ASP A 115 13.54 -11.48 -24.25
C ASP A 115 13.15 -10.09 -23.71
N ALA A 116 13.25 -9.85 -22.39
CA ALA A 116 12.94 -8.57 -21.79
C ALA A 116 13.80 -7.43 -22.40
N LYS A 117 13.15 -6.34 -22.80
CA LYS A 117 13.79 -5.19 -23.46
C LYS A 117 14.15 -4.07 -22.49
N ALA A 118 13.56 -4.06 -21.30
CA ALA A 118 13.81 -3.07 -20.25
C ALA A 118 13.70 -3.72 -18.86
N VAL A 119 14.37 -3.13 -17.88
CA VAL A 119 14.28 -3.53 -16.46
C VAL A 119 13.05 -2.90 -15.81
N PHE A 120 12.72 -1.66 -16.19
CA PHE A 120 11.61 -0.91 -15.62
C PHE A 120 10.59 -0.55 -16.70
N PRO A 121 9.30 -0.40 -16.33
CA PRO A 121 8.30 0.11 -17.24
C PRO A 121 8.69 1.49 -17.79
N PRO A 122 8.27 1.84 -19.00
CA PRO A 122 8.48 3.18 -19.54
C PRO A 122 7.87 4.24 -18.62
N CYS A 123 8.64 5.25 -18.27
CA CYS A 123 8.17 6.42 -17.54
C CYS A 123 8.90 7.67 -18.02
N ALA A 124 8.33 8.84 -17.72
CA ALA A 124 8.90 10.13 -18.09
C ALA A 124 10.08 10.52 -17.19
N GLY A 125 11.17 9.76 -17.23
CA GLY A 125 12.40 10.01 -16.48
C GLY A 125 12.64 9.04 -15.34
N THR A 126 13.90 8.94 -14.93
CA THR A 126 14.37 7.95 -13.94
C THR A 126 14.52 8.52 -12.53
N LYS A 127 14.52 9.87 -12.40
CA LYS A 127 14.75 10.57 -11.12
C LYS A 127 13.48 10.88 -10.34
N LYS A 128 12.33 10.77 -10.96
CA LYS A 128 11.03 11.01 -10.33
C LYS A 128 10.12 9.82 -10.53
N SER A 129 9.36 9.48 -9.51
CA SER A 129 8.23 8.57 -9.67
C SER A 129 7.28 9.14 -10.73
N PRO A 130 6.69 8.31 -11.60
CA PRO A 130 5.71 8.75 -12.61
C PRO A 130 4.45 9.33 -11.96
N GLN A 131 4.21 8.98 -10.70
CA GLN A 131 3.09 9.46 -9.90
C GLN A 131 3.45 9.46 -8.42
N PRO A 132 2.82 10.32 -7.59
CA PRO A 132 3.01 10.29 -6.14
C PRO A 132 2.61 8.95 -5.54
N PHE A 133 3.31 8.49 -4.51
CA PHE A 133 3.01 7.24 -3.80
C PHE A 133 1.54 7.17 -3.36
N TYR A 134 1.01 8.27 -2.79
CA TYR A 134 -0.34 8.31 -2.25
C TYR A 134 -1.46 8.34 -3.30
N THR A 135 -1.14 8.54 -4.58
CA THR A 135 -2.14 8.51 -5.67
C THR A 135 -2.11 7.21 -6.45
N ALA A 136 -1.08 6.39 -6.25
CA ALA A 136 -0.90 5.15 -6.99
C ALA A 136 -1.99 4.12 -6.63
N PRO A 137 -2.41 3.30 -7.62
CA PRO A 137 -3.26 2.15 -7.35
C PRO A 137 -2.48 1.08 -6.58
N GLY A 138 -3.17 0.31 -5.75
CA GLY A 138 -2.57 -0.77 -4.97
C GLY A 138 -2.37 -2.06 -5.76
N SER A 139 -2.92 -2.13 -6.98
CA SER A 139 -2.85 -3.29 -7.86
C SER A 139 -3.20 -2.89 -9.29
N GLY A 140 -3.08 -3.81 -10.25
CA GLY A 140 -3.45 -3.60 -11.63
C GLY A 140 -4.95 -3.41 -11.86
N TRP A 141 -5.31 -2.95 -13.04
CA TRP A 141 -6.69 -2.70 -13.42
C TRP A 141 -7.58 -3.94 -13.25
N ASN A 142 -8.76 -3.74 -12.66
CA ASN A 142 -9.71 -4.79 -12.28
C ASN A 142 -9.26 -5.74 -11.17
N SER A 143 -8.18 -5.44 -10.46
CA SER A 143 -7.76 -6.16 -9.27
C SER A 143 -8.14 -5.39 -7.98
N HIS A 144 -7.76 -5.93 -6.81
CA HIS A 144 -8.04 -5.29 -5.52
C HIS A 144 -7.27 -3.97 -5.37
N HIS A 145 -7.88 -2.98 -4.74
CA HIS A 145 -7.26 -1.66 -4.52
C HIS A 145 -6.81 -0.93 -5.81
N SER A 146 -7.42 -1.22 -6.97
CA SER A 146 -7.09 -0.60 -8.26
C SER A 146 -7.75 0.78 -8.46
N TYR A 147 -7.83 1.57 -7.42
CA TYR A 147 -8.40 2.94 -7.41
C TYR A 147 -7.33 3.97 -7.00
N PRO A 148 -7.54 5.27 -7.28
CA PRO A 148 -6.63 6.33 -6.87
C PRO A 148 -6.40 6.33 -5.35
N GLY A 149 -5.14 6.15 -4.92
CA GLY A 149 -4.78 5.99 -3.51
C GLY A 149 -4.95 4.58 -2.95
N GLY A 150 -5.24 3.59 -3.80
CA GLY A 150 -5.35 2.19 -3.38
C GLY A 150 -4.08 1.65 -2.74
N LEU A 151 -2.90 2.12 -3.19
CA LEU A 151 -1.62 1.73 -2.60
C LEU A 151 -1.51 2.12 -1.13
N VAL A 152 -1.83 3.36 -0.77
CA VAL A 152 -1.71 3.80 0.62
C VAL A 152 -2.74 3.14 1.53
N THR A 153 -3.96 2.90 1.06
CA THR A 153 -4.99 2.20 1.85
C THR A 153 -4.61 0.73 2.07
N HIS A 154 -4.10 0.06 1.03
CA HIS A 154 -3.56 -1.29 1.12
C HIS A 154 -2.38 -1.37 2.11
N THR A 155 -1.40 -0.49 1.94
CA THR A 155 -0.20 -0.47 2.79
C THR A 155 -0.55 -0.12 4.24
N ALA A 156 -1.48 0.80 4.47
CA ALA A 156 -1.91 1.18 5.82
C ALA A 156 -2.54 0.00 6.59
N LEU A 157 -3.40 -0.78 5.93
CA LEU A 157 -3.97 -1.99 6.51
C LEU A 157 -2.88 -3.04 6.83
N ASN A 158 -1.93 -3.22 5.92
CA ASN A 158 -0.83 -4.15 6.11
C ASN A 158 0.09 -3.72 7.25
N VAL A 159 0.45 -2.43 7.35
CA VAL A 159 1.24 -1.89 8.45
C VAL A 159 0.53 -2.06 9.78
N ALA A 160 -0.78 -1.76 9.86
CA ALA A 160 -1.57 -1.94 11.08
C ALA A 160 -1.61 -3.42 11.51
N SER A 161 -1.84 -4.33 10.58
CA SER A 161 -1.85 -5.78 10.83
C SER A 161 -0.46 -6.28 11.25
N CYS A 162 0.59 -5.80 10.59
CA CYS A 162 1.97 -6.16 10.88
C CYS A 162 2.40 -5.70 12.28
N LYS A 163 2.00 -4.51 12.72
CA LYS A 163 2.27 -4.02 14.08
C LYS A 163 1.64 -4.95 15.14
N ALA A 164 0.38 -5.33 14.93
CA ALA A 164 -0.31 -6.25 15.83
C ALA A 164 0.34 -7.65 15.85
N LEU A 165 0.75 -8.15 14.68
CA LEU A 165 1.47 -9.42 14.59
C LEU A 165 2.83 -9.34 15.29
N TYR A 166 3.59 -8.26 15.09
CA TYR A 166 4.86 -8.03 15.73
C TYR A 166 4.72 -8.12 17.26
N ASP A 167 3.76 -7.37 17.84
CA ASP A 167 3.50 -7.37 19.27
C ASP A 167 3.19 -8.79 19.77
N ASN A 168 2.33 -9.54 19.05
CA ASN A 168 2.01 -10.92 19.41
C ASN A 168 3.23 -11.85 19.36
N TYR A 169 4.07 -11.76 18.34
CA TYR A 169 5.27 -12.59 18.23
C TYR A 169 6.29 -12.29 19.33
N VAL A 170 6.45 -11.02 19.68
CA VAL A 170 7.35 -10.61 20.77
C VAL A 170 6.78 -11.02 22.12
N ASP A 171 5.51 -10.72 22.40
CA ASP A 171 4.89 -10.93 23.70
C ASP A 171 4.59 -12.41 23.99
N MET A 172 4.11 -13.17 22.99
CA MET A 172 3.72 -14.57 23.19
C MET A 172 4.88 -15.56 23.02
N PHE A 173 5.81 -15.26 22.11
CA PHE A 173 6.87 -16.21 21.76
C PHE A 173 8.27 -15.73 22.14
N GLY A 174 8.41 -14.50 22.64
CA GLY A 174 9.68 -13.93 23.06
C GLY A 174 10.68 -13.74 21.90
N LEU A 175 10.19 -13.60 20.67
CA LEU A 175 11.06 -13.44 19.50
C LEU A 175 11.76 -12.09 19.56
N LYS A 176 13.05 -12.09 19.24
CA LYS A 176 13.87 -10.87 19.10
C LYS A 176 13.82 -10.39 17.67
N LEU A 177 12.84 -9.53 17.37
CA LEU A 177 12.65 -8.91 16.06
C LEU A 177 13.06 -7.45 16.11
N ASP A 178 13.75 -6.98 15.08
CA ASP A 178 14.05 -5.55 14.92
C ASP A 178 12.78 -4.83 14.43
N ARG A 179 12.17 -4.04 15.32
CA ARG A 179 10.91 -3.32 15.03
C ARG A 179 11.08 -2.31 13.89
N ASP A 180 12.22 -1.65 13.82
CA ASP A 180 12.47 -0.64 12.79
C ASP A 180 12.55 -1.29 11.41
N VAL A 181 13.22 -2.44 11.31
CA VAL A 181 13.32 -3.21 10.06
C VAL A 181 11.95 -3.75 9.66
N VAL A 182 11.16 -4.27 10.60
CA VAL A 182 9.81 -4.77 10.32
C VAL A 182 8.91 -3.65 9.80
N LEU A 183 8.92 -2.47 10.43
CA LEU A 183 8.14 -1.32 9.98
C LEU A 183 8.60 -0.83 8.61
N ALA A 184 9.90 -0.64 8.41
CA ALA A 184 10.46 -0.19 7.14
C ALA A 184 10.11 -1.14 6.00
N SER A 185 10.27 -2.45 6.22
CA SER A 185 9.94 -3.46 5.22
C SER A 185 8.46 -3.42 4.83
N GLN A 186 7.57 -3.28 5.83
CA GLN A 186 6.14 -3.25 5.58
C GLN A 186 5.68 -1.94 4.92
N LEU A 187 6.30 -0.80 5.25
CA LEU A 187 6.03 0.48 4.59
C LEU A 187 6.45 0.49 3.11
N LEU A 188 7.49 -0.25 2.77
CA LEU A 188 8.12 -0.22 1.44
C LEU A 188 7.90 -1.47 0.60
N HIS A 189 7.14 -2.50 1.09
CA HIS A 189 7.01 -3.77 0.36
C HIS A 189 6.49 -3.63 -1.06
N ASP A 190 5.67 -2.62 -1.31
CA ASP A 190 5.02 -2.32 -2.59
C ASP A 190 5.52 -1.03 -3.24
N LEU A 191 6.70 -0.56 -2.88
CA LEU A 191 7.24 0.72 -3.36
C LEU A 191 7.39 0.82 -4.90
N HIS A 192 7.38 -0.31 -5.59
CA HIS A 192 7.47 -0.38 -7.05
C HIS A 192 6.13 -0.09 -7.77
N LYS A 193 5.01 -0.21 -7.09
CA LYS A 193 3.67 -0.09 -7.69
C LYS A 193 3.40 1.25 -8.38
N PRO A 194 3.89 2.40 -7.91
CA PRO A 194 3.78 3.66 -8.66
C PRO A 194 4.42 3.62 -10.06
N TRP A 195 5.36 2.71 -10.28
CA TRP A 195 6.03 2.49 -11.56
C TRP A 195 5.31 1.46 -12.42
N VAL A 196 4.87 0.38 -11.82
CA VAL A 196 4.23 -0.75 -12.52
C VAL A 196 2.81 -0.38 -12.95
N PHE A 197 2.03 0.23 -12.06
CA PHE A 197 0.62 0.54 -12.27
C PHE A 197 0.39 2.04 -12.47
N GLN A 198 0.92 2.58 -13.57
CA GLN A 198 0.75 3.99 -13.90
C GLN A 198 -0.66 4.27 -14.43
N TRP A 199 -1.23 5.40 -13.99
CA TRP A 199 -2.50 5.90 -14.54
C TRP A 199 -2.34 6.28 -16.01
N GLN A 200 -3.31 5.89 -16.80
CA GLN A 200 -3.41 6.19 -18.22
C GLN A 200 -4.39 7.35 -18.46
N ALA A 201 -4.37 7.92 -19.64
CA ALA A 201 -5.21 9.07 -19.98
C ALA A 201 -6.72 8.76 -19.95
N ASP A 202 -7.10 7.49 -20.09
CA ASP A 202 -8.48 7.02 -20.02
C ASP A 202 -8.97 6.73 -18.58
N GLY A 203 -8.14 7.04 -17.57
CA GLY A 203 -8.46 6.80 -16.17
C GLY A 203 -8.25 5.36 -15.72
N THR A 204 -7.78 4.46 -16.59
CA THR A 204 -7.40 3.10 -16.20
C THR A 204 -5.96 3.07 -15.69
N CYS A 205 -5.57 2.00 -15.03
CA CYS A 205 -4.16 1.70 -14.77
C CYS A 205 -3.75 0.42 -15.50
N ARG A 206 -2.46 0.16 -15.59
CA ARG A 206 -1.93 -1.05 -16.23
C ARG A 206 -2.51 -2.30 -15.57
N LYS A 207 -2.81 -3.33 -16.35
CA LYS A 207 -3.20 -4.64 -15.82
C LYS A 207 -2.01 -5.34 -15.17
N GLU A 208 -2.29 -6.19 -14.19
CA GLU A 208 -1.30 -7.16 -13.74
C GLU A 208 -0.98 -8.12 -14.88
N GLU A 209 0.30 -8.32 -15.14
CA GLU A 209 0.77 -9.39 -16.00
C GLU A 209 0.81 -10.66 -15.16
N THR A 210 0.00 -11.65 -15.53
CA THR A 210 -0.02 -12.98 -14.90
C THR A 210 1.13 -13.83 -15.43
#